data_2ab265c14cd7784e0f6b6241db6df8cb
#
_entry.id   2ab265c14cd7784e0f6b6241db6df8cb
#
_cell.length_a   1.000
_cell.length_b   1.000
_cell.length_c   1.000
_cell.angle_alpha   90.00
_cell.angle_beta   90.00
_cell.angle_gamma   90.00
#
_symmetry.space_group_name_H-M   'P 1'
#
loop_
_entity.id
_entity.type
_entity.pdbx_description
1 polymer ?
#
loop_
_entity_poly.entity_id
_entity_poly.type
_entity_poly.pdbx_seq_one_letter_code
_entity_poly.pdbx_strand_id
1 'polypeptide(L)'
;RAAEGGLHVYVAGRTEDKINATAADIGSQATAIVVDARSIDSIQSAFRQVTANGYVLDLVVHNVGTNRPKSFLDITPEKLESAWQQDTGSGFEVARQALAAMTEQGHGTLLFTGASASLRGKAGFALFAQAKAGLRMLAQSLAREFGPQGIHVAHVVIDGVVDGDRVRNAVPGYVDAQGEDGALSPAAIAESYWQLHQQHRSVWTHELDLRPFKENW
;
A
#
# COMPACT_ATOMS: atom_id res chain seq x y z
N ARG A 1 -7.10 8.79 8.89
CA ARG A 1 -7.52 7.88 9.96
C ARG A 1 -6.41 7.62 10.97
N ALA A 2 -5.17 7.33 10.53
CA ALA A 2 -4.02 7.12 11.45
C ALA A 2 -3.75 8.36 12.33
N ALA A 3 -3.78 9.57 11.75
CA ALA A 3 -3.64 10.81 12.51
C ALA A 3 -4.75 11.00 13.54
N GLU A 4 -6.00 10.72 13.19
CA GLU A 4 -7.14 10.72 14.13
C GLU A 4 -6.94 9.68 15.25
N GLY A 5 -6.23 8.60 14.97
CA GLY A 5 -5.83 7.58 15.94
C GLY A 5 -4.64 7.97 16.83
N GLY A 6 -4.09 9.17 16.66
CA GLY A 6 -3.01 9.71 17.49
C GLY A 6 -1.60 9.49 16.93
N LEU A 7 -1.44 8.92 15.72
CA LEU A 7 -0.13 8.76 15.12
C LEU A 7 0.33 10.04 14.40
N HIS A 8 1.64 10.30 14.42
CA HIS A 8 2.23 11.24 13.48
C HIS A 8 2.41 10.56 12.13
N VAL A 9 1.88 11.15 11.06
CA VAL A 9 1.80 10.51 9.74
C VAL A 9 2.83 11.11 8.78
N TYR A 10 3.66 10.27 8.20
CA TYR A 10 4.53 10.66 7.09
C TYR A 10 3.86 10.31 5.77
N VAL A 11 3.47 11.34 4.99
CA VAL A 11 2.85 11.17 3.67
C VAL A 11 3.95 11.11 2.63
N ALA A 12 4.19 9.92 2.08
CA ALA A 12 5.28 9.67 1.13
C ALA A 12 4.76 9.54 -0.31
N GLY A 13 5.41 10.21 -1.25
CA GLY A 13 5.06 10.13 -2.67
C GLY A 13 6.00 10.94 -3.56
N ARG A 14 5.85 10.79 -4.89
CA ARG A 14 6.73 11.41 -5.88
C ARG A 14 6.36 12.85 -6.22
N THR A 15 5.10 13.21 -6.06
CA THR A 15 4.56 14.52 -6.48
C THR A 15 4.46 15.40 -5.26
N GLU A 16 5.42 16.31 -5.12
CA GLU A 16 5.59 17.16 -3.95
C GLU A 16 4.31 17.94 -3.61
N ASP A 17 3.70 18.61 -4.59
CA ASP A 17 2.47 19.39 -4.36
C ASP A 17 1.33 18.53 -3.80
N LYS A 18 1.19 17.28 -4.28
CA LYS A 18 0.12 16.38 -3.82
C LYS A 18 0.33 15.91 -2.38
N ILE A 19 1.56 15.52 -2.03
CA ILE A 19 1.85 15.07 -0.66
C ILE A 19 1.80 16.23 0.33
N ASN A 20 2.23 17.42 -0.08
CA ASN A 20 2.13 18.63 0.73
C ASN A 20 0.66 19.01 0.97
N ALA A 21 -0.18 18.98 -0.06
CA ALA A 21 -1.61 19.22 0.08
C ALA A 21 -2.26 18.19 1.04
N THR A 22 -1.95 16.90 0.87
CA THR A 22 -2.46 15.86 1.75
C THR A 22 -1.98 16.04 3.20
N ALA A 23 -0.72 16.40 3.41
CA ALA A 23 -0.20 16.65 4.75
C ALA A 23 -0.85 17.88 5.39
N ALA A 24 -1.10 18.94 4.59
CA ALA A 24 -1.79 20.15 5.05
C ALA A 24 -3.25 19.85 5.45
N ASP A 25 -3.96 19.01 4.68
CA ASP A 25 -5.33 18.59 4.99
C ASP A 25 -5.40 17.77 6.30
N ILE A 26 -4.38 16.96 6.60
CA ILE A 26 -4.28 16.22 7.87
C ILE A 26 -3.92 17.17 9.03
N GLY A 27 -3.12 18.17 8.77
CA GLY A 27 -2.71 19.18 9.75
C GLY A 27 -1.40 18.88 10.46
N SER A 28 -1.24 19.36 11.70
CA SER A 28 0.04 19.33 12.45
C SER A 28 0.58 17.93 12.76
N GLN A 29 -0.24 16.89 12.61
CA GLN A 29 0.15 15.49 12.81
C GLN A 29 0.67 14.84 11.52
N ALA A 30 0.92 15.60 10.46
CA ALA A 30 1.44 15.05 9.22
C ALA A 30 2.68 15.80 8.71
N THR A 31 3.56 15.04 8.06
CA THR A 31 4.76 15.54 7.38
C THR A 31 4.85 14.91 6.00
N ALA A 32 5.05 15.71 4.97
CA ALA A 32 5.28 15.21 3.62
C ALA A 32 6.75 14.82 3.40
N ILE A 33 7.00 13.69 2.75
CA ILE A 33 8.33 13.24 2.33
C ILE A 33 8.29 12.85 0.86
N VAL A 34 9.13 13.48 0.04
CA VAL A 34 9.28 13.09 -1.37
C VAL A 34 10.02 11.76 -1.48
N VAL A 35 9.36 10.75 -2.06
CA VAL A 35 9.91 9.40 -2.25
C VAL A 35 9.61 8.89 -3.65
N ASP A 36 10.63 8.50 -4.40
CA ASP A 36 10.46 7.65 -5.58
C ASP A 36 10.62 6.18 -5.18
N ALA A 37 9.53 5.44 -5.22
CA ALA A 37 9.50 4.01 -4.89
C ALA A 37 10.40 3.13 -5.80
N ARG A 38 10.85 3.65 -6.95
CA ARG A 38 11.79 2.97 -7.84
C ARG A 38 13.26 3.16 -7.42
N SER A 39 13.52 4.03 -6.47
CA SER A 39 14.86 4.33 -5.96
C SER A 39 15.03 3.79 -4.55
N ILE A 40 15.90 2.82 -4.39
CA ILE A 40 16.28 2.26 -3.09
C ILE A 40 16.80 3.37 -2.17
N ASP A 41 17.69 4.22 -2.67
CA ASP A 41 18.27 5.33 -1.89
C ASP A 41 17.20 6.33 -1.41
N SER A 42 16.18 6.58 -2.25
CA SER A 42 15.05 7.46 -1.88
C SER A 42 14.23 6.85 -0.73
N ILE A 43 13.92 5.55 -0.80
CA ILE A 43 13.21 4.84 0.28
C ILE A 43 14.04 4.89 1.57
N GLN A 44 15.32 4.51 1.50
CA GLN A 44 16.21 4.51 2.66
C GLN A 44 16.36 5.91 3.28
N SER A 45 16.44 6.95 2.44
CA SER A 45 16.51 8.33 2.92
C SER A 45 15.24 8.73 3.68
N ALA A 46 14.07 8.34 3.20
CA ALA A 46 12.80 8.59 3.89
C ALA A 46 12.77 7.91 5.27
N PHE A 47 13.16 6.65 5.37
CA PHE A 47 13.21 5.95 6.67
C PHE A 47 14.23 6.61 7.62
N ARG A 48 15.40 7.02 7.15
CA ARG A 48 16.35 7.79 7.99
C ARG A 48 15.74 9.09 8.51
N GLN A 49 14.96 9.81 7.71
CA GLN A 49 14.28 11.03 8.16
C GLN A 49 13.21 10.74 9.23
N VAL A 50 12.42 9.68 9.05
CA VAL A 50 11.40 9.26 10.02
C VAL A 50 12.05 8.87 11.36
N THR A 51 13.07 8.03 11.33
CA THR A 51 13.72 7.53 12.54
C THR A 51 14.58 8.59 13.25
N ALA A 52 15.14 9.55 12.53
CA ALA A 52 15.93 10.65 13.13
C ALA A 52 15.10 11.54 14.07
N ASN A 53 13.79 11.57 13.93
CA ASN A 53 12.89 12.34 14.80
C ASN A 53 12.57 11.65 16.14
N GLY A 54 13.12 10.46 16.39
CA GLY A 54 12.91 9.71 17.64
C GLY A 54 11.54 9.09 17.80
N TYR A 55 10.72 9.06 16.73
CA TYR A 55 9.44 8.40 16.73
C TYR A 55 9.59 6.88 16.67
N VAL A 56 8.70 6.18 17.34
CA VAL A 56 8.51 4.73 17.21
C VAL A 56 7.74 4.46 15.92
N LEU A 57 8.17 3.47 15.16
CA LEU A 57 7.55 3.11 13.88
C LEU A 57 6.41 2.09 14.10
N ASP A 58 5.21 2.57 14.36
CA ASP A 58 4.07 1.71 14.69
C ASP A 58 3.36 1.11 13.48
N LEU A 59 3.23 1.89 12.40
CA LEU A 59 2.48 1.48 11.21
C LEU A 59 3.21 1.90 9.94
N VAL A 60 3.42 0.95 9.04
CA VAL A 60 3.88 1.21 7.67
C VAL A 60 2.87 0.64 6.68
N VAL A 61 2.45 1.45 5.72
CA VAL A 61 1.55 1.05 4.64
C VAL A 61 2.25 1.20 3.30
N HIS A 62 2.58 0.09 2.65
CA HIS A 62 3.07 0.08 1.29
C HIS A 62 1.88 0.11 0.32
N ASN A 63 1.55 1.32 -0.17
CA ASN A 63 0.42 1.58 -1.07
C ASN A 63 0.90 2.03 -2.46
N VAL A 64 1.87 1.34 -3.02
CA VAL A 64 2.41 1.61 -4.36
C VAL A 64 1.80 0.64 -5.37
N GLY A 65 1.52 1.14 -6.58
CA GLY A 65 1.04 0.28 -7.66
C GLY A 65 0.75 1.03 -8.95
N THR A 66 0.93 0.32 -10.06
CA THR A 66 0.61 0.77 -11.41
C THR A 66 -0.39 -0.18 -12.05
N ASN A 67 -1.63 0.25 -12.14
CA ASN A 67 -2.66 -0.47 -12.89
C ASN A 67 -2.79 0.15 -14.28
N ARG A 68 -1.96 -0.30 -15.24
CA ARG A 68 -2.03 0.13 -16.65
C ARG A 68 -2.12 -1.09 -17.56
N PRO A 69 -3.21 -1.27 -18.29
CA PRO A 69 -3.32 -2.36 -19.24
C PRO A 69 -2.29 -2.20 -20.37
N LYS A 70 -1.71 -3.33 -20.83
CA LYS A 70 -0.78 -3.40 -21.93
C LYS A 70 -0.84 -4.78 -22.59
N SER A 71 -0.85 -4.81 -23.93
CA SER A 71 -0.72 -6.05 -24.67
C SER A 71 0.59 -6.76 -24.30
N PHE A 72 0.56 -8.07 -24.13
CA PHE A 72 1.74 -8.84 -23.71
C PHE A 72 2.91 -8.69 -24.67
N LEU A 73 2.65 -8.69 -25.97
CA LEU A 73 3.69 -8.55 -27.00
C LEU A 73 4.33 -7.15 -27.06
N ASP A 74 3.70 -6.15 -26.42
CA ASP A 74 4.25 -4.79 -26.31
C ASP A 74 5.05 -4.59 -25.01
N ILE A 75 5.14 -5.63 -24.19
CA ILE A 75 5.94 -5.61 -22.95
C ILE A 75 7.38 -5.94 -23.30
N THR A 76 8.28 -5.00 -23.05
CA THR A 76 9.73 -5.25 -23.15
C THR A 76 10.29 -5.69 -21.79
N PRO A 77 11.48 -6.34 -21.75
CA PRO A 77 12.15 -6.68 -20.49
C PRO A 77 12.32 -5.48 -19.55
N GLU A 78 12.65 -4.31 -20.06
CA GLU A 78 12.85 -3.08 -19.27
C GLU A 78 11.53 -2.61 -18.63
N LYS A 79 10.40 -2.77 -19.34
CA LYS A 79 9.06 -2.45 -18.79
C LYS A 79 8.69 -3.43 -17.69
N LEU A 80 9.02 -4.70 -17.85
CA LEU A 80 8.80 -5.73 -16.82
C LEU A 80 9.62 -5.41 -15.57
N GLU A 81 10.91 -5.14 -15.74
CA GLU A 81 11.81 -4.78 -14.65
C GLU A 81 11.33 -3.52 -13.91
N SER A 82 10.97 -2.46 -14.66
CA SER A 82 10.46 -1.22 -14.09
C SER A 82 9.16 -1.42 -13.31
N ALA A 83 8.23 -2.24 -13.78
CA ALA A 83 6.99 -2.55 -13.08
C ALA A 83 7.24 -3.36 -11.82
N TRP A 84 8.14 -4.37 -11.90
CA TRP A 84 8.54 -5.15 -10.75
C TRP A 84 9.23 -4.31 -9.69
N GLN A 85 10.19 -3.47 -10.10
CA GLN A 85 10.90 -2.58 -9.18
C GLN A 85 9.96 -1.60 -8.49
N GLN A 86 8.99 -1.05 -9.23
CA GLN A 86 8.04 -0.10 -8.66
C GLN A 86 7.12 -0.73 -7.62
N ASP A 87 6.60 -1.92 -7.85
CA ASP A 87 5.57 -2.53 -7.00
C ASP A 87 6.18 -3.55 -6.01
N THR A 88 6.83 -4.61 -6.49
CA THR A 88 7.38 -5.67 -5.63
C THR A 88 8.72 -5.27 -5.02
N GLY A 89 9.63 -4.72 -5.81
CA GLY A 89 10.98 -4.33 -5.35
C GLY A 89 10.92 -3.20 -4.32
N SER A 90 10.05 -2.21 -4.53
CA SER A 90 9.82 -1.18 -3.52
C SER A 90 9.20 -1.74 -2.24
N GLY A 91 8.26 -2.69 -2.36
CA GLY A 91 7.67 -3.37 -1.22
C GLY A 91 8.70 -4.14 -0.39
N PHE A 92 9.64 -4.81 -1.08
CA PHE A 92 10.77 -5.48 -0.44
C PHE A 92 11.65 -4.50 0.34
N GLU A 93 12.06 -3.38 -0.28
CA GLU A 93 12.92 -2.40 0.41
C GLU A 93 12.21 -1.67 1.56
N VAL A 94 10.94 -1.29 1.38
CA VAL A 94 10.11 -0.72 2.46
C VAL A 94 10.01 -1.71 3.63
N ALA A 95 9.75 -3.00 3.35
CA ALA A 95 9.69 -4.03 4.38
C ALA A 95 11.04 -4.17 5.10
N ARG A 96 12.15 -4.18 4.38
CA ARG A 96 13.49 -4.31 4.94
C ARG A 96 13.81 -3.18 5.93
N GLN A 97 13.46 -1.93 5.59
CA GLN A 97 13.66 -0.79 6.48
C GLN A 97 12.70 -0.82 7.67
N ALA A 98 11.41 -1.10 7.43
CA ALA A 98 10.40 -1.15 8.47
C ALA A 98 10.69 -2.27 9.49
N LEU A 99 10.96 -3.47 9.01
CA LEU A 99 11.20 -4.64 9.85
C LEU A 99 12.48 -4.52 10.68
N ALA A 100 13.52 -3.89 10.16
CA ALA A 100 14.73 -3.61 10.95
C ALA A 100 14.39 -2.79 12.21
N ALA A 101 13.63 -1.69 12.06
CA ALA A 101 13.22 -0.87 13.20
C ALA A 101 12.21 -1.59 14.12
N MET A 102 11.18 -2.20 13.53
CA MET A 102 10.11 -2.86 14.27
C MET A 102 10.60 -4.07 15.07
N THR A 103 11.61 -4.80 14.57
CA THR A 103 12.21 -5.93 15.28
C THR A 103 12.94 -5.47 16.55
N GLU A 104 13.67 -4.37 16.47
CA GLU A 104 14.32 -3.77 17.64
C GLU A 104 13.30 -3.28 18.68
N GLN A 105 12.14 -2.80 18.22
CA GLN A 105 11.04 -2.34 19.06
C GLN A 105 10.24 -3.51 19.69
N GLY A 106 10.25 -4.68 19.05
CA GLY A 106 9.42 -5.84 19.43
C GLY A 106 7.93 -5.70 19.10
N HIS A 107 7.55 -4.71 18.29
CA HIS A 107 6.18 -4.48 17.82
C HIS A 107 6.16 -3.63 16.55
N GLY A 108 5.05 -3.67 15.82
CA GLY A 108 4.78 -2.88 14.63
C GLY A 108 3.76 -3.54 13.72
N THR A 109 3.26 -2.78 12.77
CA THR A 109 2.32 -3.25 11.75
C THR A 109 2.81 -2.85 10.36
N LEU A 110 2.94 -3.83 9.47
CA LEU A 110 3.33 -3.63 8.07
C LEU A 110 2.19 -4.12 7.16
N LEU A 111 1.57 -3.20 6.43
CA LEU A 111 0.45 -3.51 5.54
C LEU A 111 0.86 -3.31 4.07
N PHE A 112 0.54 -4.30 3.23
CA PHE A 112 0.75 -4.24 1.80
C PHE A 112 -0.58 -4.12 1.07
N THR A 113 -0.72 -3.08 0.25
CA THR A 113 -1.88 -2.92 -0.62
C THR A 113 -1.75 -3.80 -1.86
N GLY A 114 -2.55 -4.84 -1.88
CA GLY A 114 -2.75 -5.73 -3.02
C GLY A 114 -3.86 -5.27 -3.95
N ALA A 115 -4.29 -6.16 -4.80
CA ALA A 115 -5.40 -5.99 -5.72
C ALA A 115 -5.98 -7.35 -6.10
N SER A 116 -7.12 -7.41 -6.81
CA SER A 116 -7.58 -8.63 -7.48
C SER A 116 -6.47 -9.31 -8.31
N ALA A 117 -5.58 -8.50 -8.88
CA ALA A 117 -4.40 -8.95 -9.61
C ALA A 117 -3.36 -9.71 -8.74
N SER A 118 -3.43 -9.63 -7.41
CA SER A 118 -2.63 -10.48 -6.51
C SER A 118 -3.09 -11.94 -6.50
N LEU A 119 -4.34 -12.19 -6.90
CA LEU A 119 -5.00 -13.49 -6.83
C LEU A 119 -5.22 -14.12 -8.20
N ARG A 120 -5.46 -13.30 -9.23
CA ARG A 120 -5.81 -13.76 -10.58
C ARG A 120 -5.24 -12.86 -11.66
N GLY A 121 -4.75 -13.45 -12.76
CA GLY A 121 -4.35 -12.73 -13.95
C GLY A 121 -5.56 -12.34 -14.81
N LYS A 122 -5.46 -11.20 -15.51
CA LYS A 122 -6.43 -10.76 -16.53
C LYS A 122 -5.70 -10.39 -17.80
N ALA A 123 -6.31 -10.63 -18.97
CA ALA A 123 -5.77 -10.22 -20.24
C ALA A 123 -5.41 -8.72 -20.24
N GLY A 124 -4.22 -8.39 -20.73
CA GLY A 124 -3.69 -7.02 -20.73
C GLY A 124 -3.05 -6.55 -19.41
N PHE A 125 -3.07 -7.34 -18.33
CA PHE A 125 -2.56 -6.93 -17.03
C PHE A 125 -1.36 -7.74 -16.52
N ALA A 126 -0.60 -8.38 -17.42
CA ALA A 126 0.52 -9.25 -17.05
C ALA A 126 1.57 -8.56 -16.16
N LEU A 127 1.92 -7.29 -16.44
CA LEU A 127 2.85 -6.51 -15.60
C LEU A 127 2.31 -6.31 -14.19
N PHE A 128 1.06 -5.93 -14.07
CA PHE A 128 0.43 -5.64 -12.79
C PHE A 128 0.18 -6.90 -11.97
N ALA A 129 -0.31 -7.97 -12.62
CA ALA A 129 -0.62 -9.22 -11.95
C ALA A 129 0.62 -9.89 -11.34
N GLN A 130 1.72 -10.01 -12.12
CA GLN A 130 2.94 -10.63 -11.60
C GLN A 130 3.56 -9.81 -10.45
N ALA A 131 3.52 -8.47 -10.53
CA ALA A 131 4.06 -7.63 -9.48
C ALA A 131 3.22 -7.71 -8.19
N LYS A 132 1.89 -7.69 -8.30
CA LYS A 132 0.99 -7.80 -7.14
C LYS A 132 0.97 -9.22 -6.54
N ALA A 133 1.11 -10.26 -7.35
CA ALA A 133 1.28 -11.63 -6.85
C ALA A 133 2.61 -11.79 -6.11
N GLY A 134 3.70 -11.20 -6.62
CA GLY A 134 5.00 -11.17 -5.94
C GLY A 134 4.92 -10.47 -4.59
N LEU A 135 4.24 -9.33 -4.52
CA LEU A 135 4.03 -8.59 -3.27
C LEU A 135 3.20 -9.40 -2.24
N ARG A 136 2.18 -10.14 -2.70
CA ARG A 136 1.39 -11.04 -1.84
C ARG A 136 2.25 -12.15 -1.25
N MET A 137 3.10 -12.79 -2.05
CA MET A 137 3.98 -13.85 -1.56
C MET A 137 5.06 -13.32 -0.62
N LEU A 138 5.57 -12.12 -0.87
CA LEU A 138 6.47 -11.42 0.05
C LEU A 138 5.79 -11.21 1.40
N ALA A 139 4.61 -10.61 1.42
CA ALA A 139 3.84 -10.38 2.66
C ALA A 139 3.61 -11.68 3.44
N GLN A 140 3.32 -12.78 2.73
CA GLN A 140 3.08 -14.09 3.32
C GLN A 140 4.34 -14.67 3.99
N SER A 141 5.52 -14.52 3.37
CA SER A 141 6.80 -14.93 3.95
C SER A 141 7.13 -14.13 5.20
N LEU A 142 7.00 -12.81 5.11
CA LEU A 142 7.30 -11.89 6.20
C LEU A 142 6.37 -12.10 7.41
N ALA A 143 5.07 -12.35 7.18
CA ALA A 143 4.13 -12.65 8.25
C ALA A 143 4.54 -13.88 9.07
N ARG A 144 5.05 -14.93 8.41
CA ARG A 144 5.51 -16.14 9.08
C ARG A 144 6.82 -15.94 9.84
N GLU A 145 7.73 -15.15 9.29
CA GLU A 145 9.04 -14.92 9.86
C GLU A 145 9.00 -13.95 11.04
N PHE A 146 8.25 -12.85 10.90
CA PHE A 146 8.24 -11.75 11.86
C PHE A 146 7.03 -11.74 12.81
N GLY A 147 5.98 -12.49 12.52
CA GLY A 147 4.82 -12.64 13.41
C GLY A 147 5.22 -13.16 14.81
N PRO A 148 6.05 -14.21 14.95
CA PRO A 148 6.55 -14.66 16.24
C PRO A 148 7.39 -13.62 17.00
N GLN A 149 7.91 -12.61 16.30
CA GLN A 149 8.69 -11.51 16.87
C GLN A 149 7.82 -10.30 17.25
N GLY A 150 6.50 -10.42 17.17
CA GLY A 150 5.56 -9.38 17.59
C GLY A 150 5.20 -8.36 16.49
N ILE A 151 5.50 -8.64 15.23
CA ILE A 151 5.22 -7.74 14.12
C ILE A 151 4.05 -8.28 13.29
N HIS A 152 2.99 -7.47 13.17
CA HIS A 152 1.81 -7.80 12.37
C HIS A 152 2.05 -7.46 10.91
N VAL A 153 2.14 -8.46 10.04
CA VAL A 153 2.27 -8.27 8.58
C VAL A 153 1.00 -8.76 7.89
N ALA A 154 0.34 -7.88 7.14
CA ALA A 154 -0.87 -8.22 6.40
C ALA A 154 -0.86 -7.70 4.96
N HIS A 155 -1.59 -8.42 4.11
CA HIS A 155 -1.85 -8.09 2.71
C HIS A 155 -3.34 -7.79 2.52
N VAL A 156 -3.65 -6.61 1.97
CA VAL A 156 -5.03 -6.16 1.75
C VAL A 156 -5.35 -6.20 0.27
N VAL A 157 -6.23 -7.08 -0.14
CA VAL A 157 -6.71 -7.19 -1.52
C VAL A 157 -7.78 -6.12 -1.75
N ILE A 158 -7.49 -5.16 -2.62
CA ILE A 158 -8.46 -4.18 -3.11
C ILE A 158 -9.08 -4.74 -4.39
N ASP A 159 -10.24 -5.35 -4.25
CA ASP A 159 -10.94 -6.01 -5.36
C ASP A 159 -12.16 -5.20 -5.81
N GLY A 160 -11.90 -4.18 -6.60
CA GLY A 160 -12.90 -3.28 -7.14
C GLY A 160 -12.34 -1.90 -7.51
N VAL A 161 -13.21 -1.07 -8.01
CA VAL A 161 -12.89 0.32 -8.34
C VAL A 161 -12.88 1.15 -7.06
N VAL A 162 -11.80 1.90 -6.84
CA VAL A 162 -11.72 2.86 -5.74
C VAL A 162 -12.28 4.21 -6.20
N ASP A 163 -13.20 4.78 -5.43
CA ASP A 163 -13.74 6.13 -5.64
C ASP A 163 -12.69 7.19 -5.25
N GLY A 164 -11.78 7.45 -6.15
CA GLY A 164 -10.72 8.43 -5.96
C GLY A 164 -10.48 9.28 -7.19
N ASP A 165 -9.85 10.44 -7.00
CA ASP A 165 -9.57 11.42 -8.05
C ASP A 165 -8.91 10.83 -9.29
N ARG A 166 -8.03 9.85 -9.10
CA ARG A 166 -7.35 9.19 -10.21
C ARG A 166 -8.33 8.54 -11.17
N VAL A 167 -9.34 7.84 -10.67
CA VAL A 167 -10.34 7.16 -11.50
C VAL A 167 -11.34 8.17 -12.04
N ARG A 168 -11.83 9.09 -11.20
CA ARG A 168 -12.77 10.14 -11.59
C ARG A 168 -12.21 11.01 -12.71
N ASN A 169 -10.92 11.38 -12.65
CA ASN A 169 -10.25 12.17 -13.68
C ASN A 169 -9.89 11.36 -14.94
N ALA A 170 -9.54 10.08 -14.81
CA ALA A 170 -9.15 9.25 -15.95
C ALA A 170 -10.35 8.78 -16.79
N VAL A 171 -11.48 8.50 -16.14
CA VAL A 171 -12.73 8.01 -16.76
C VAL A 171 -13.92 8.71 -16.11
N PRO A 172 -14.24 9.95 -16.53
CA PRO A 172 -15.38 10.69 -15.99
C PRO A 172 -16.69 9.89 -16.06
N GLY A 173 -17.47 9.91 -14.99
CA GLY A 173 -18.74 9.20 -14.89
C GLY A 173 -18.64 7.70 -14.60
N TYR A 174 -17.44 7.09 -14.64
CA TYR A 174 -17.28 5.65 -14.41
C TYR A 174 -17.63 5.23 -12.98
N VAL A 175 -17.20 6.02 -12.00
CA VAL A 175 -17.54 5.76 -10.58
C VAL A 175 -19.04 5.92 -10.36
N ASP A 176 -19.63 6.97 -10.90
CA ASP A 176 -21.07 7.26 -10.73
C ASP A 176 -21.94 6.18 -11.39
N ALA A 177 -21.48 5.59 -12.50
CA ALA A 177 -22.15 4.47 -13.17
C ALA A 177 -22.17 3.18 -12.33
N GLN A 178 -21.31 3.04 -11.31
CA GLN A 178 -21.37 1.89 -10.39
C GLN A 178 -22.58 2.00 -9.43
N GLY A 179 -23.19 3.18 -9.32
CA GLY A 179 -24.28 3.46 -8.39
C GLY A 179 -23.82 3.54 -6.93
N GLU A 180 -24.78 3.70 -6.04
CA GLU A 180 -24.54 3.83 -4.60
C GLU A 180 -23.77 2.60 -4.07
N ASP A 181 -22.66 2.87 -3.35
CA ASP A 181 -21.75 1.86 -2.76
C ASP A 181 -21.20 0.83 -3.76
N GLY A 182 -21.29 1.11 -5.07
CA GLY A 182 -20.74 0.27 -6.12
C GLY A 182 -19.25 0.44 -6.37
N ALA A 183 -18.61 1.43 -5.74
CA ALA A 183 -17.16 1.63 -5.71
C ALA A 183 -16.66 1.66 -4.27
N LEU A 184 -15.38 1.29 -4.07
CA LEU A 184 -14.73 1.30 -2.76
C LEU A 184 -14.51 2.74 -2.28
N SER A 185 -15.05 3.08 -1.12
CA SER A 185 -14.79 4.36 -0.44
C SER A 185 -13.38 4.38 0.14
N PRO A 186 -12.53 5.39 -0.20
CA PRO A 186 -11.22 5.54 0.43
C PRO A 186 -11.27 5.64 1.96
N ALA A 187 -12.30 6.28 2.51
CA ALA A 187 -12.50 6.38 3.96
C ALA A 187 -12.78 5.02 4.60
N ALA A 188 -13.64 4.19 3.98
CA ALA A 188 -13.93 2.85 4.46
C ALA A 188 -12.71 1.91 4.35
N ILE A 189 -11.92 2.05 3.28
CA ILE A 189 -10.63 1.36 3.17
C ILE A 189 -9.70 1.77 4.30
N ALA A 190 -9.53 3.07 4.55
CA ALA A 190 -8.66 3.59 5.61
C ALA A 190 -9.09 3.09 7.00
N GLU A 191 -10.40 3.00 7.27
CA GLU A 191 -10.92 2.41 8.50
C GLU A 191 -10.55 0.93 8.63
N SER A 192 -10.67 0.15 7.55
CA SER A 192 -10.28 -1.26 7.54
C SER A 192 -8.78 -1.45 7.82
N TYR A 193 -7.92 -0.59 7.27
CA TYR A 193 -6.48 -0.59 7.56
C TYR A 193 -6.19 -0.23 9.02
N TRP A 194 -6.91 0.72 9.57
CA TRP A 194 -6.79 1.09 10.98
C TRP A 194 -7.21 -0.05 11.90
N GLN A 195 -8.31 -0.74 11.57
CA GLN A 195 -8.76 -1.92 12.32
C GLN A 195 -7.74 -3.04 12.29
N LEU A 196 -7.06 -3.31 11.16
CA LEU A 196 -5.96 -4.27 11.11
C LEU A 196 -4.83 -3.89 12.06
N HIS A 197 -4.43 -2.62 12.09
CA HIS A 197 -3.39 -2.13 13.00
C HIS A 197 -3.77 -2.30 14.48
N GLN A 198 -5.04 -2.13 14.82
CA GLN A 198 -5.55 -2.21 16.19
C GLN A 198 -5.85 -3.66 16.67
N GLN A 199 -5.69 -4.67 15.82
CA GLN A 199 -6.02 -6.05 16.19
C GLN A 199 -5.17 -6.56 17.34
N HIS A 200 -5.85 -7.22 18.27
CA HIS A 200 -5.15 -7.97 19.34
C HIS A 200 -4.31 -9.09 18.73
N ARG A 201 -3.09 -9.27 19.25
CA ARG A 201 -2.09 -10.21 18.71
C ARG A 201 -2.54 -11.68 18.61
N SER A 202 -3.55 -12.08 19.37
CA SER A 202 -4.09 -13.45 19.32
C SER A 202 -5.03 -13.70 18.12
N VAL A 203 -5.39 -12.66 17.35
CA VAL A 203 -6.34 -12.74 16.24
C VAL A 203 -5.90 -11.90 15.02
N TRP A 204 -4.62 -11.85 14.75
CA TRP A 204 -4.11 -11.10 13.60
C TRP A 204 -4.59 -11.66 12.26
N THR A 205 -5.15 -10.79 11.44
CA THR A 205 -5.51 -11.07 10.06
C THR A 205 -4.28 -10.98 9.17
N HIS A 206 -3.96 -12.05 8.45
CA HIS A 206 -2.87 -12.00 7.47
C HIS A 206 -3.31 -11.46 6.10
N GLU A 207 -4.49 -11.88 5.63
CA GLU A 207 -5.03 -11.42 4.35
C GLU A 207 -6.47 -10.94 4.51
N LEU A 208 -6.77 -9.73 4.02
CA LEU A 208 -8.09 -9.12 4.04
C LEU A 208 -8.50 -8.78 2.62
N ASP A 209 -9.71 -9.19 2.23
CA ASP A 209 -10.31 -8.89 0.93
C ASP A 209 -11.38 -7.81 1.09
N LEU A 210 -11.19 -6.67 0.41
CA LEU A 210 -12.10 -5.54 0.40
C LEU A 210 -12.68 -5.38 -1.00
N ARG A 211 -14.01 -5.43 -1.11
CA ARG A 211 -14.73 -5.23 -2.36
C ARG A 211 -16.07 -4.53 -2.16
N PRO A 212 -16.59 -3.81 -3.17
CA PRO A 212 -17.95 -3.35 -3.15
C PRO A 212 -18.92 -4.53 -3.11
N PHE A 213 -20.06 -4.38 -2.45
CA PHE A 213 -21.05 -5.47 -2.35
C PHE A 213 -21.63 -5.90 -3.72
N LYS A 214 -21.51 -5.05 -4.75
CA LYS A 214 -21.94 -5.31 -6.13
C LYS A 214 -20.85 -5.92 -7.03
N GLU A 215 -19.61 -6.09 -6.53
CA GLU A 215 -18.52 -6.62 -7.33
C GLU A 215 -18.76 -8.08 -7.72
N ASN A 216 -18.64 -8.38 -9.01
CA ASN A 216 -18.73 -9.75 -9.54
C ASN A 216 -17.34 -10.42 -9.53
N TRP A 217 -17.26 -11.63 -9.06
CA TRP A 217 -16.00 -12.36 -8.86
C TRP A 217 -16.11 -13.88 -9.10
#